data_185b8168669ab22ccad85adcb787e249
#
_entry.id   185b8168669ab22ccad85adcb787e249
#
_cell.length_a   1.000
_cell.length_b   1.000
_cell.length_c   1.000
_cell.angle_alpha   90.00
_cell.angle_beta   90.00
_cell.angle_gamma   90.00
#
_symmetry.space_group_name_H-M   'P 1'
#
loop_
_entity.id
_entity.type
_entity.pdbx_description
1 polymer ?
#
loop_
_entity_poly.entity_id
_entity_poly.type
_entity_poly.pdbx_seq_one_letter_code
_entity_poly.pdbx_strand_id
1 'polypeptide(L)'
;MLVLTIIPLFMVFIVKSQHLLFGNSIDWFNQHVTLADALRHAIRSEGTIFPTYLSNLMSGVNIYHFSYYGTLRFDVLLGALLIHVKMVNIIIFYQVFLIILTLIACYLFLRNHLKNRYLCFLMSLFTLLSALFFQFHKQIMFVNYMPFLFLMLRSIDRYFISQKITSIVIWGSCIVLHSYFYCVGCFIVCFIYFMLHCYRYKNYKKHFLHLIAAYLLIVLLTAIYTIPTLFVIAGGNKSVNATNYLSLLIPTFSLKGLLYNNYGCGLTYMFWVLIVFGLFKEKTRTLSIILMISMLCPIVSLIMNGFLYARSKILIVFLPLVILQVGLVLENNHFKINKYMLFLFVFPLFFIQRSELVFLDLIISLIILYFSKINKKRCFIYLLVPLFVVYYNNPTTSFLPNKQYKKYANQEVETLIQRNFINTLVNMNEIHQNMNQTYQNQVTRLSGYTSTNHHLYNSFLFDTLKIPISLNNRVGQIDQNNL
;
A
#
# COMPACT_ATOMS: atom_id res chain seq x y z
N MET A 1 -14.30 2.59 -19.17
CA MET A 1 -14.59 1.72 -18.02
C MET A 1 -14.31 0.24 -18.35
N LEU A 2 -14.97 -0.36 -19.35
CA LEU A 2 -14.77 -1.77 -19.71
C LEU A 2 -13.28 -2.14 -19.88
N VAL A 3 -12.51 -1.34 -20.60
CA VAL A 3 -11.06 -1.58 -20.81
C VAL A 3 -10.28 -1.58 -19.49
N LEU A 4 -10.61 -0.66 -18.55
CA LEU A 4 -9.98 -0.62 -17.22
C LEU A 4 -10.30 -1.85 -16.36
N THR A 5 -11.39 -2.56 -16.66
CA THR A 5 -11.74 -3.83 -16.02
C THR A 5 -11.00 -5.00 -16.67
N ILE A 6 -10.91 -5.00 -18.00
CA ILE A 6 -10.31 -6.12 -18.77
C ILE A 6 -8.79 -6.20 -18.55
N ILE A 7 -8.07 -5.06 -18.49
CA ILE A 7 -6.61 -5.06 -18.38
C ILE A 7 -6.11 -5.83 -17.13
N PRO A 8 -6.59 -5.59 -15.90
CA PRO A 8 -6.15 -6.36 -14.74
C PRO A 8 -6.49 -7.86 -14.83
N LEU A 9 -7.66 -8.20 -15.37
CA LEU A 9 -8.04 -9.60 -15.59
C LEU A 9 -7.08 -10.29 -16.56
N PHE A 10 -6.72 -9.62 -17.65
CA PHE A 10 -5.78 -10.13 -18.64
C PHE A 10 -4.36 -10.30 -18.06
N MET A 11 -3.89 -9.34 -17.23
CA MET A 11 -2.60 -9.46 -16.55
C MET A 11 -2.55 -10.70 -15.65
N VAL A 12 -3.59 -10.94 -14.85
CA VAL A 12 -3.65 -12.12 -13.99
C VAL A 12 -3.79 -13.41 -14.81
N PHE A 13 -4.52 -13.37 -15.92
CA PHE A 13 -4.60 -14.49 -16.85
C PHE A 13 -3.22 -14.85 -17.42
N ILE A 14 -2.41 -13.87 -17.84
CA ILE A 14 -1.03 -14.11 -18.30
C ILE A 14 -0.18 -14.77 -17.20
N VAL A 15 -0.23 -14.27 -15.97
CA VAL A 15 0.51 -14.87 -14.85
C VAL A 15 0.07 -16.32 -14.64
N LYS A 16 -1.24 -16.58 -14.64
CA LYS A 16 -1.81 -17.92 -14.44
C LYS A 16 -1.45 -18.88 -15.58
N SER A 17 -1.41 -18.41 -16.85
CA SER A 17 -1.04 -19.24 -18.02
C SER A 17 0.41 -19.73 -17.94
N GLN A 18 1.27 -19.03 -17.20
CA GLN A 18 2.66 -19.44 -16.93
C GLN A 18 2.78 -20.37 -15.70
N HIS A 19 1.68 -20.94 -15.21
CA HIS A 19 1.64 -21.75 -13.99
C HIS A 19 2.12 -21.04 -12.72
N LEU A 20 1.94 -19.71 -12.66
CA LEU A 20 2.29 -18.86 -11.54
C LEU A 20 1.02 -18.38 -10.80
N LEU A 21 1.16 -18.11 -9.51
CA LEU A 21 0.15 -17.39 -8.72
C LEU A 21 0.43 -15.88 -8.73
N PHE A 22 -0.63 -15.09 -8.69
CA PHE A 22 -0.51 -13.64 -8.61
C PHE A 22 -0.15 -13.19 -7.19
N GLY A 23 1.05 -13.57 -6.76
CA GLY A 23 1.61 -13.29 -5.45
C GLY A 23 3.02 -13.82 -5.33
N ASN A 24 3.84 -13.27 -4.42
CA ASN A 24 5.18 -13.74 -4.17
C ASN A 24 5.25 -14.76 -3.03
N SER A 25 6.36 -15.47 -2.93
CA SER A 25 6.60 -16.47 -1.90
C SER A 25 6.96 -15.91 -0.53
N ILE A 26 7.43 -14.66 -0.46
CA ILE A 26 7.95 -14.06 0.77
C ILE A 26 6.82 -13.41 1.56
N ASP A 27 6.52 -12.14 1.28
CA ASP A 27 5.55 -11.38 2.10
C ASP A 27 4.10 -11.76 1.79
N TRP A 28 3.78 -11.94 0.50
CA TRP A 28 2.40 -12.22 0.10
C TRP A 28 1.93 -13.57 0.65
N PHE A 29 2.68 -14.64 0.44
CA PHE A 29 2.27 -15.96 0.89
C PHE A 29 2.39 -16.09 2.41
N ASN A 30 3.55 -15.74 2.98
CA ASN A 30 3.82 -15.93 4.41
C ASN A 30 2.97 -15.09 5.35
N GLN A 31 2.52 -13.94 4.89
CA GLN A 31 1.82 -12.98 5.74
C GLN A 31 0.38 -12.79 5.29
N HIS A 32 0.16 -12.42 4.01
CA HIS A 32 -1.19 -12.07 3.57
C HIS A 32 -2.08 -13.28 3.34
N VAL A 33 -1.56 -14.41 2.87
CA VAL A 33 -2.36 -15.62 2.67
C VAL A 33 -2.52 -16.37 3.99
N THR A 34 -1.41 -16.69 4.65
CA THR A 34 -1.42 -17.55 5.83
C THR A 34 -2.08 -16.93 7.04
N LEU A 35 -1.81 -15.63 7.31
CA LEU A 35 -2.45 -14.92 8.43
C LEU A 35 -3.94 -14.68 8.16
N ALA A 36 -4.33 -14.39 6.92
CA ALA A 36 -5.75 -14.27 6.56
C ALA A 36 -6.48 -15.61 6.69
N ASP A 37 -5.81 -16.71 6.35
CA ASP A 37 -6.35 -18.07 6.54
C ASP A 37 -6.55 -18.38 8.03
N ALA A 38 -5.58 -18.03 8.88
CA ALA A 38 -5.69 -18.16 10.31
C ALA A 38 -6.87 -17.36 10.89
N LEU A 39 -6.98 -16.09 10.46
CA LEU A 39 -8.05 -15.18 10.92
C LEU A 39 -9.46 -15.65 10.54
N ARG A 40 -9.66 -16.12 9.27
CA ARG A 40 -10.98 -16.61 8.85
C ARG A 40 -11.41 -17.84 9.65
N HIS A 41 -10.45 -18.70 10.03
CA HIS A 41 -10.75 -19.85 10.87
C HIS A 41 -11.07 -19.44 12.30
N ALA A 42 -10.37 -18.46 12.88
CA ALA A 42 -10.72 -17.89 14.19
C ALA A 42 -12.13 -17.28 14.19
N ILE A 43 -12.48 -16.47 13.16
CA ILE A 43 -13.83 -15.92 12.98
C ILE A 43 -14.87 -17.04 12.96
N ARG A 44 -14.58 -18.13 12.25
CA ARG A 44 -15.52 -19.25 12.13
C ARG A 44 -15.65 -20.06 13.41
N SER A 45 -14.54 -20.33 14.10
CA SER A 45 -14.53 -21.13 15.34
C SER A 45 -15.14 -20.39 16.53
N GLU A 46 -14.91 -19.08 16.66
CA GLU A 46 -15.46 -18.27 17.72
C GLU A 46 -16.89 -17.73 17.41
N GLY A 47 -17.35 -17.86 16.16
CA GLY A 47 -18.68 -17.39 15.74
C GLY A 47 -18.84 -15.87 15.75
N THR A 48 -17.74 -15.12 15.74
CA THR A 48 -17.73 -13.66 15.78
C THR A 48 -16.77 -13.09 14.74
N ILE A 49 -17.12 -11.92 14.18
CA ILE A 49 -16.22 -11.18 13.26
C ILE A 49 -15.08 -10.47 14.02
N PHE A 50 -15.12 -10.46 15.36
CA PHE A 50 -14.10 -9.93 16.26
C PHE A 50 -13.55 -11.04 17.16
N PRO A 51 -12.90 -12.09 16.60
CA PRO A 51 -12.23 -13.07 17.43
C PRO A 51 -11.16 -12.37 18.25
N THR A 52 -10.83 -12.91 19.42
CA THR A 52 -9.88 -12.24 20.34
C THR A 52 -8.50 -12.86 20.28
N TYR A 53 -8.42 -14.16 19.96
CA TYR A 53 -7.22 -14.93 20.19
C TYR A 53 -7.00 -16.01 19.12
N LEU A 54 -5.76 -16.18 18.69
CA LEU A 54 -5.30 -17.28 17.85
C LEU A 54 -4.46 -18.23 18.69
N SER A 55 -5.02 -19.38 19.09
CA SER A 55 -4.36 -20.36 19.97
C SER A 55 -3.20 -21.09 19.32
N ASN A 56 -3.25 -21.29 18.01
CA ASN A 56 -2.36 -22.17 17.26
C ASN A 56 -1.18 -21.46 16.55
N LEU A 57 -1.00 -20.16 16.77
CA LEU A 57 0.14 -19.42 16.24
C LEU A 57 0.89 -18.73 17.38
N MET A 58 2.23 -18.85 17.39
CA MET A 58 3.11 -18.20 18.38
C MET A 58 2.71 -18.51 19.85
N SER A 59 2.38 -19.77 20.13
CA SER A 59 1.84 -20.23 21.42
C SER A 59 0.57 -19.50 21.89
N GLY A 60 -0.13 -18.89 20.96
CA GLY A 60 -1.30 -18.08 21.21
C GLY A 60 -1.02 -16.57 21.16
N VAL A 61 -1.77 -15.88 20.35
CA VAL A 61 -1.58 -14.44 20.13
C VAL A 61 -2.92 -13.72 20.00
N ASN A 62 -2.99 -12.52 20.56
CA ASN A 62 -4.13 -11.64 20.35
C ASN A 62 -4.18 -11.19 18.88
N ILE A 63 -5.34 -11.31 18.22
CA ILE A 63 -5.50 -11.02 16.80
C ILE A 63 -5.16 -9.59 16.40
N TYR A 64 -5.24 -8.63 17.31
CA TYR A 64 -4.93 -7.24 17.02
C TYR A 64 -3.43 -6.99 16.75
N HIS A 65 -2.56 -7.97 17.05
CA HIS A 65 -1.18 -7.98 16.54
C HIS A 65 -1.13 -8.13 15.01
N PHE A 66 -2.19 -8.65 14.38
CA PHE A 66 -2.32 -8.78 12.92
C PHE A 66 -3.00 -7.57 12.27
N SER A 67 -3.38 -6.54 13.03
CA SER A 67 -4.01 -5.33 12.49
C SER A 67 -3.16 -4.63 11.43
N TYR A 68 -1.84 -4.78 11.50
CA TYR A 68 -0.93 -4.30 10.46
C TYR A 68 -1.26 -4.88 9.07
N TYR A 69 -1.76 -6.11 9.02
CA TYR A 69 -2.16 -6.80 7.80
C TYR A 69 -3.63 -6.61 7.42
N GLY A 70 -4.42 -6.00 8.31
CA GLY A 70 -5.86 -5.77 8.14
C GLY A 70 -6.70 -7.00 8.50
N THR A 71 -7.18 -7.04 9.75
CA THR A 71 -8.00 -8.17 10.27
C THR A 71 -9.43 -8.18 9.73
N LEU A 72 -10.01 -7.01 9.46
CA LEU A 72 -11.40 -6.85 8.99
C LEU A 72 -11.48 -6.54 7.48
N ARG A 73 -10.51 -7.01 6.71
CA ARG A 73 -10.53 -6.89 5.25
C ARG A 73 -11.66 -7.74 4.65
N PHE A 74 -12.19 -7.31 3.51
CA PHE A 74 -13.28 -8.02 2.82
C PHE A 74 -12.92 -9.46 2.43
N ASP A 75 -11.66 -9.74 2.08
CA ASP A 75 -11.21 -11.09 1.75
C ASP A 75 -11.19 -12.02 2.96
N VAL A 76 -10.85 -11.52 4.15
CA VAL A 76 -10.91 -12.31 5.41
C VAL A 76 -12.35 -12.65 5.74
N LEU A 77 -13.25 -11.66 5.70
CA LEU A 77 -14.67 -11.86 5.97
C LEU A 77 -15.33 -12.80 4.95
N LEU A 78 -15.03 -12.58 3.66
CA LEU A 78 -15.48 -13.48 2.58
C LEU A 78 -14.92 -14.89 2.77
N GLY A 79 -13.66 -15.00 3.19
CA GLY A 79 -13.02 -16.28 3.49
C GLY A 79 -13.69 -17.04 4.64
N ALA A 80 -14.12 -16.33 5.68
CA ALA A 80 -14.87 -16.92 6.79
C ALA A 80 -16.25 -17.45 6.36
N LEU A 81 -16.91 -16.78 5.41
CA LEU A 81 -18.15 -17.27 4.80
C LEU A 81 -17.92 -18.45 3.86
N LEU A 82 -16.85 -18.42 3.05
CA LEU A 82 -16.51 -19.41 2.04
C LEU A 82 -15.37 -20.33 2.51
N ILE A 83 -15.52 -20.95 3.65
CA ILE A 83 -14.43 -21.71 4.32
C ILE A 83 -13.87 -22.87 3.49
N HIS A 84 -14.69 -23.45 2.60
CA HIS A 84 -14.27 -24.55 1.69
C HIS A 84 -13.46 -24.05 0.50
N VAL A 85 -13.43 -22.74 0.23
CA VAL A 85 -12.60 -22.17 -0.84
C VAL A 85 -11.21 -21.88 -0.28
N LYS A 86 -10.15 -22.30 -0.99
CA LYS A 86 -8.76 -22.03 -0.58
C LYS A 86 -8.52 -20.51 -0.47
N MET A 87 -7.96 -20.07 0.66
CA MET A 87 -7.75 -18.65 0.93
C MET A 87 -6.89 -17.94 -0.14
N VAL A 88 -5.95 -18.66 -0.75
CA VAL A 88 -5.15 -18.15 -1.87
C VAL A 88 -6.01 -17.66 -3.05
N ASN A 89 -7.08 -18.37 -3.38
CA ASN A 89 -7.98 -17.99 -4.47
C ASN A 89 -8.82 -16.77 -4.10
N ILE A 90 -9.27 -16.68 -2.85
CA ILE A 90 -10.03 -15.55 -2.33
C ILE A 90 -9.17 -14.28 -2.35
N ILE A 91 -7.89 -14.38 -1.95
CA ILE A 91 -6.97 -13.25 -1.95
C ILE A 91 -6.66 -12.79 -3.37
N ILE A 92 -6.43 -13.70 -4.32
CA ILE A 92 -6.22 -13.32 -5.74
C ILE A 92 -7.46 -12.61 -6.28
N PHE A 93 -8.66 -13.13 -6.00
CA PHE A 93 -9.90 -12.46 -6.37
C PHE A 93 -9.99 -11.05 -5.76
N TYR A 94 -9.71 -10.91 -4.47
CA TYR A 94 -9.71 -9.63 -3.76
C TYR A 94 -8.71 -8.63 -4.36
N GLN A 95 -7.49 -9.07 -4.69
CA GLN A 95 -6.48 -8.22 -5.34
C GLN A 95 -6.98 -7.69 -6.68
N VAL A 96 -7.50 -8.57 -7.53
CA VAL A 96 -8.03 -8.18 -8.86
C VAL A 96 -9.21 -7.22 -8.70
N PHE A 97 -10.13 -7.51 -7.78
CA PHE A 97 -11.26 -6.64 -7.48
C PHE A 97 -10.79 -5.24 -7.04
N LEU A 98 -9.82 -5.16 -6.13
CA LEU A 98 -9.29 -3.87 -5.67
C LEU A 98 -8.52 -3.11 -6.76
N ILE A 99 -7.78 -3.80 -7.62
CA ILE A 99 -7.11 -3.16 -8.77
C ILE A 99 -8.18 -2.51 -9.67
N ILE A 100 -9.20 -3.28 -10.06
CA ILE A 100 -10.29 -2.78 -10.91
C ILE A 100 -10.98 -1.59 -10.24
N LEU A 101 -11.34 -1.73 -8.96
CA LEU A 101 -11.99 -0.66 -8.20
C LEU A 101 -11.11 0.59 -8.11
N THR A 102 -9.78 0.43 -7.94
CA THR A 102 -8.83 1.55 -7.92
C THR A 102 -8.82 2.32 -9.24
N LEU A 103 -8.75 1.59 -10.36
CA LEU A 103 -8.73 2.22 -11.69
C LEU A 103 -10.02 2.95 -12.00
N ILE A 104 -11.16 2.35 -11.64
CA ILE A 104 -12.48 2.97 -11.79
C ILE A 104 -12.60 4.21 -10.89
N ALA A 105 -12.21 4.11 -9.62
CA ALA A 105 -12.27 5.22 -8.66
C ALA A 105 -11.33 6.37 -9.09
N CYS A 106 -10.12 6.05 -9.55
CA CYS A 106 -9.18 7.02 -10.13
C CYS A 106 -9.80 7.74 -11.33
N TYR A 107 -10.33 7.00 -12.30
CA TYR A 107 -11.00 7.58 -13.47
C TYR A 107 -12.14 8.50 -13.07
N LEU A 108 -13.02 8.07 -12.14
CA LEU A 108 -14.15 8.84 -11.67
C LEU A 108 -13.73 10.10 -10.88
N PHE A 109 -12.67 10.03 -10.11
CA PHE A 109 -12.08 11.17 -9.42
C PHE A 109 -11.54 12.19 -10.42
N LEU A 110 -10.73 11.74 -11.38
CA LEU A 110 -10.16 12.61 -12.41
C LEU A 110 -11.22 13.27 -13.29
N ARG A 111 -12.35 12.61 -13.54
CA ARG A 111 -13.47 13.19 -14.31
C ARG A 111 -14.11 14.40 -13.64
N ASN A 112 -13.93 14.61 -12.35
CA ASN A 112 -14.36 15.83 -11.67
C ASN A 112 -13.47 17.04 -12.02
N HIS A 113 -12.22 16.81 -12.47
CA HIS A 113 -11.20 17.84 -12.66
C HIS A 113 -10.76 18.02 -14.12
N LEU A 114 -10.78 16.94 -14.90
CA LEU A 114 -10.31 16.89 -16.28
C LEU A 114 -11.48 16.76 -17.25
N LYS A 115 -11.49 17.62 -18.28
CA LYS A 115 -12.48 17.56 -19.36
C LYS A 115 -12.20 16.41 -20.32
N ASN A 116 -10.91 16.15 -20.59
CA ASN A 116 -10.49 15.15 -21.54
C ASN A 116 -10.62 13.71 -20.97
N ARG A 117 -11.61 12.95 -21.46
CA ARG A 117 -11.87 11.55 -21.04
C ARG A 117 -10.71 10.61 -21.33
N TYR A 118 -10.02 10.82 -22.45
CA TYR A 118 -8.86 10.02 -22.82
C TYR A 118 -7.69 10.23 -21.84
N LEU A 119 -7.47 11.46 -21.40
CA LEU A 119 -6.44 11.76 -20.40
C LEU A 119 -6.78 11.13 -19.04
N CYS A 120 -8.04 11.14 -18.62
CA CYS A 120 -8.47 10.43 -17.40
C CYS A 120 -8.18 8.93 -17.50
N PHE A 121 -8.46 8.31 -18.64
CA PHE A 121 -8.16 6.91 -18.90
C PHE A 121 -6.66 6.63 -18.86
N LEU A 122 -5.85 7.44 -19.53
CA LEU A 122 -4.40 7.34 -19.55
C LEU A 122 -3.79 7.45 -18.14
N MET A 123 -4.24 8.43 -17.35
CA MET A 123 -3.80 8.62 -15.96
C MET A 123 -4.18 7.42 -15.06
N SER A 124 -5.33 6.81 -15.30
CA SER A 124 -5.71 5.57 -14.59
C SER A 124 -4.76 4.41 -14.94
N LEU A 125 -4.31 4.29 -16.18
CA LEU A 125 -3.30 3.29 -16.57
C LEU A 125 -1.94 3.58 -15.94
N PHE A 126 -1.51 4.83 -15.84
CA PHE A 126 -0.29 5.17 -15.10
C PHE A 126 -0.41 4.83 -13.62
N THR A 127 -1.60 4.97 -13.03
CA THR A 127 -1.86 4.53 -11.65
C THR A 127 -1.65 3.01 -11.53
N LEU A 128 -2.14 2.21 -12.47
CA LEU A 128 -1.90 0.77 -12.49
C LEU A 128 -0.41 0.43 -12.57
N LEU A 129 0.32 1.11 -13.44
CA LEU A 129 1.76 0.85 -13.70
C LEU A 129 2.70 1.55 -12.71
N SER A 130 2.18 2.12 -11.64
CA SER A 130 2.93 2.66 -10.50
C SER A 130 3.35 1.55 -9.52
N ALA A 131 3.81 1.93 -8.32
CA ALA A 131 4.06 1.00 -7.23
C ALA A 131 2.84 0.12 -6.88
N LEU A 132 1.64 0.53 -7.28
CA LEU A 132 0.39 -0.22 -7.07
C LEU A 132 0.50 -1.65 -7.60
N PHE A 133 0.96 -1.84 -8.83
CA PHE A 133 1.11 -3.16 -9.44
C PHE A 133 2.02 -4.07 -8.63
N PHE A 134 3.17 -3.56 -8.19
CA PHE A 134 4.12 -4.33 -7.40
C PHE A 134 3.56 -4.73 -6.05
N GLN A 135 2.91 -3.79 -5.37
CA GLN A 135 2.46 -4.02 -4.01
C GLN A 135 1.26 -4.94 -3.94
N PHE A 136 0.40 -4.97 -4.95
CA PHE A 136 -0.73 -5.89 -4.95
C PHE A 136 -0.31 -7.36 -4.93
N HIS A 137 0.83 -7.74 -5.52
CA HIS A 137 1.31 -9.12 -5.47
C HIS A 137 2.46 -9.35 -4.48
N LYS A 138 2.88 -8.31 -3.72
CA LYS A 138 3.92 -8.42 -2.69
C LYS A 138 3.38 -8.10 -1.29
N GLN A 139 2.89 -6.88 -1.10
CA GLN A 139 2.46 -6.32 0.18
C GLN A 139 1.09 -5.65 0.01
N ILE A 140 0.03 -6.46 -0.03
CA ILE A 140 -1.34 -5.99 -0.31
C ILE A 140 -1.73 -4.80 0.58
N MET A 141 -1.35 -4.82 1.85
CA MET A 141 -1.67 -3.76 2.81
C MET A 141 -1.11 -2.38 2.46
N PHE A 142 -0.14 -2.30 1.52
CA PHE A 142 0.42 -1.01 1.09
C PHE A 142 -0.49 -0.30 0.09
N VAL A 143 -1.46 -1.00 -0.50
CA VAL A 143 -2.27 -0.48 -1.61
C VAL A 143 -3.76 -0.82 -1.52
N ASN A 144 -4.17 -1.72 -0.62
CA ASN A 144 -5.56 -2.18 -0.52
C ASN A 144 -6.56 -1.09 -0.13
N TYR A 145 -6.11 0.00 0.48
CA TYR A 145 -6.90 1.19 0.79
C TYR A 145 -7.06 2.16 -0.39
N MET A 146 -6.26 2.02 -1.45
CA MET A 146 -6.16 2.99 -2.54
C MET A 146 -7.51 3.32 -3.22
N PRO A 147 -8.38 2.34 -3.54
CA PRO A 147 -9.68 2.68 -4.12
C PRO A 147 -10.53 3.54 -3.21
N PHE A 148 -10.51 3.28 -1.90
CA PHE A 148 -11.26 4.05 -0.92
C PHE A 148 -10.69 5.45 -0.75
N LEU A 149 -9.37 5.63 -0.88
CA LEU A 149 -8.74 6.94 -0.87
C LEU A 149 -9.19 7.79 -2.07
N PHE A 150 -9.20 7.24 -3.29
CA PHE A 150 -9.75 7.94 -4.46
C PHE A 150 -11.23 8.30 -4.29
N LEU A 151 -12.03 7.39 -3.73
CA LEU A 151 -13.45 7.63 -3.47
C LEU A 151 -13.66 8.66 -2.37
N MET A 152 -12.82 8.69 -1.34
CA MET A 152 -12.85 9.71 -0.30
C MET A 152 -12.50 11.10 -0.84
N LEU A 153 -11.44 11.22 -1.67
CA LEU A 153 -11.09 12.48 -2.35
C LEU A 153 -12.24 12.97 -3.25
N ARG A 154 -12.85 12.05 -4.02
CA ARG A 154 -14.04 12.38 -4.81
C ARG A 154 -15.23 12.81 -3.94
N SER A 155 -15.38 12.23 -2.76
CA SER A 155 -16.43 12.63 -1.82
C SER A 155 -16.19 14.00 -1.22
N ILE A 156 -14.93 14.41 -1.06
CA ILE A 156 -14.56 15.79 -0.69
C ILE A 156 -15.01 16.77 -1.79
N ASP A 157 -14.80 16.46 -3.08
CA ASP A 157 -15.32 17.31 -4.18
C ASP A 157 -16.84 17.47 -4.08
N ARG A 158 -17.55 16.36 -3.87
CA ARG A 158 -19.03 16.36 -3.76
C ARG A 158 -19.52 17.06 -2.51
N TYR A 159 -18.75 17.02 -1.42
CA TYR A 159 -19.07 17.70 -0.17
C TYR A 159 -19.22 19.20 -0.38
N PHE A 160 -18.35 19.84 -1.16
CA PHE A 160 -18.44 21.28 -1.42
C PHE A 160 -19.70 21.69 -2.22
N ILE A 161 -20.37 20.73 -2.87
CA ILE A 161 -21.65 20.94 -3.56
C ILE A 161 -22.82 20.60 -2.65
N SER A 162 -22.78 19.43 -1.97
CA SER A 162 -23.93 18.86 -1.24
C SER A 162 -23.93 19.14 0.27
N GLN A 163 -22.80 19.55 0.83
CA GLN A 163 -22.56 19.74 2.27
C GLN A 163 -22.75 18.47 3.12
N LYS A 164 -22.84 17.26 2.49
CA LYS A 164 -23.03 15.97 3.16
C LYS A 164 -21.69 15.28 3.41
N ILE A 165 -21.40 14.91 4.67
CA ILE A 165 -20.15 14.25 5.09
C ILE A 165 -20.23 12.71 5.02
N THR A 166 -21.44 12.13 4.84
CA THR A 166 -21.68 10.68 4.92
C THR A 166 -20.72 9.84 4.06
N SER A 167 -20.51 10.24 2.79
CA SER A 167 -19.61 9.50 1.90
C SER A 167 -18.14 9.59 2.35
N ILE A 168 -17.71 10.72 2.95
CA ILE A 168 -16.37 10.87 3.52
C ILE A 168 -16.20 9.88 4.67
N VAL A 169 -17.20 9.80 5.55
CA VAL A 169 -17.20 8.89 6.71
C VAL A 169 -17.15 7.43 6.25
N ILE A 170 -17.97 7.03 5.28
CA ILE A 170 -18.00 5.64 4.76
C ILE A 170 -16.62 5.24 4.20
N TRP A 171 -16.07 6.04 3.28
CA TRP A 171 -14.79 5.68 2.65
C TRP A 171 -13.61 5.81 3.60
N GLY A 172 -13.65 6.76 4.55
CA GLY A 172 -12.66 6.87 5.61
C GLY A 172 -12.67 5.67 6.54
N SER A 173 -13.83 5.16 6.93
CA SER A 173 -13.95 3.91 7.72
C SER A 173 -13.42 2.70 6.93
N CYS A 174 -13.71 2.60 5.64
CA CYS A 174 -13.13 1.55 4.79
C CYS A 174 -11.60 1.61 4.74
N ILE A 175 -10.99 2.81 4.68
CA ILE A 175 -9.53 2.97 4.75
C ILE A 175 -8.97 2.37 6.04
N VAL A 176 -9.56 2.72 7.19
CA VAL A 176 -9.10 2.23 8.50
C VAL A 176 -9.18 0.70 8.60
N LEU A 177 -10.32 0.11 8.18
CA LEU A 177 -10.55 -1.33 8.27
C LEU A 177 -9.64 -2.14 7.33
N HIS A 178 -9.24 -1.57 6.19
CA HIS A 178 -8.37 -2.25 5.21
C HIS A 178 -6.89 -2.05 5.48
N SER A 179 -6.49 -0.90 6.01
CA SER A 179 -5.08 -0.57 6.22
C SER A 179 -4.90 0.40 7.38
N TYR A 180 -4.86 -0.14 8.58
CA TYR A 180 -4.56 0.63 9.78
C TYR A 180 -3.26 1.45 9.64
N PHE A 181 -2.21 0.84 9.10
CA PHE A 181 -0.89 1.47 9.00
C PHE A 181 -0.88 2.72 8.09
N TYR A 182 -1.64 2.73 7.00
CA TYR A 182 -1.68 3.84 6.04
C TYR A 182 -2.80 4.85 6.30
N CYS A 183 -3.71 4.58 7.25
CA CYS A 183 -4.87 5.45 7.47
C CYS A 183 -4.48 6.88 7.87
N VAL A 184 -3.47 7.05 8.73
CA VAL A 184 -2.96 8.37 9.14
C VAL A 184 -2.52 9.19 7.93
N GLY A 185 -1.69 8.59 7.09
CA GLY A 185 -1.23 9.23 5.85
C GLY A 185 -2.37 9.58 4.90
N CYS A 186 -3.36 8.68 4.75
CA CYS A 186 -4.54 8.94 3.94
C CYS A 186 -5.36 10.12 4.46
N PHE A 187 -5.57 10.21 5.77
CA PHE A 187 -6.30 11.33 6.38
C PHE A 187 -5.55 12.66 6.22
N ILE A 188 -4.23 12.65 6.34
CA ILE A 188 -3.42 13.86 6.08
C ILE A 188 -3.53 14.29 4.61
N VAL A 189 -3.46 13.35 3.65
CA VAL A 189 -3.65 13.66 2.22
C VAL A 189 -5.06 14.22 1.96
N CYS A 190 -6.09 13.62 2.54
CA CYS A 190 -7.46 14.12 2.43
C CYS A 190 -7.63 15.49 3.09
N PHE A 191 -6.97 15.73 4.23
CA PHE A 191 -6.95 17.04 4.89
C PHE A 191 -6.30 18.11 3.99
N ILE A 192 -5.11 17.82 3.44
CA ILE A 192 -4.42 18.73 2.51
C ILE A 192 -5.33 19.05 1.32
N TYR A 193 -5.92 18.02 0.72
CA TYR A 193 -6.81 18.18 -0.43
C TYR A 193 -8.06 19.00 -0.08
N PHE A 194 -8.66 18.74 1.08
CA PHE A 194 -9.80 19.50 1.57
C PHE A 194 -9.45 20.97 1.78
N MET A 195 -8.30 21.29 2.37
CA MET A 195 -7.84 22.66 2.61
C MET A 195 -7.60 23.41 1.31
N LEU A 196 -7.06 22.76 0.27
CA LEU A 196 -6.91 23.35 -1.07
C LEU A 196 -8.24 23.81 -1.68
N HIS A 197 -9.34 23.12 -1.35
CA HIS A 197 -10.69 23.49 -1.78
C HIS A 197 -11.33 24.51 -0.83
N CYS A 198 -11.19 24.28 0.46
CA CYS A 198 -11.81 25.10 1.52
C CYS A 198 -11.40 26.58 1.45
N TYR A 199 -10.13 26.84 1.12
CA TYR A 199 -9.58 28.20 0.98
C TYR A 199 -10.36 29.08 -0.03
N ARG A 200 -11.08 28.48 -0.96
CA ARG A 200 -11.89 29.18 -1.96
C ARG A 200 -13.27 29.64 -1.45
N TYR A 201 -13.66 29.21 -0.24
CA TYR A 201 -14.99 29.47 0.31
C TYR A 201 -14.93 30.46 1.49
N LYS A 202 -15.91 31.40 1.53
CA LYS A 202 -15.98 32.42 2.60
C LYS A 202 -16.16 31.83 4.00
N ASN A 203 -16.91 30.71 4.13
CA ASN A 203 -17.25 30.08 5.42
C ASN A 203 -16.32 28.92 5.77
N TYR A 204 -15.00 29.08 5.61
CA TYR A 204 -14.01 28.03 5.82
C TYR A 204 -14.09 27.36 7.21
N LYS A 205 -14.44 28.12 8.28
CA LYS A 205 -14.58 27.56 9.64
C LYS A 205 -15.66 26.50 9.72
N LYS A 206 -16.84 26.71 9.11
CA LYS A 206 -17.92 25.73 9.06
C LYS A 206 -17.48 24.45 8.33
N HIS A 207 -16.83 24.59 7.20
CA HIS A 207 -16.34 23.44 6.45
C HIS A 207 -15.28 22.66 7.22
N PHE A 208 -14.38 23.35 7.90
CA PHE A 208 -13.39 22.74 8.76
C PHE A 208 -14.01 21.93 9.92
N LEU A 209 -15.02 22.48 10.59
CA LEU A 209 -15.78 21.76 11.63
C LEU A 209 -16.47 20.50 11.09
N HIS A 210 -17.03 20.57 9.87
CA HIS A 210 -17.61 19.39 9.24
C HIS A 210 -16.57 18.30 8.95
N LEU A 211 -15.34 18.68 8.55
CA LEU A 211 -14.27 17.72 8.37
C LEU A 211 -13.84 17.07 9.69
N ILE A 212 -13.69 17.86 10.76
CA ILE A 212 -13.42 17.34 12.10
C ILE A 212 -14.52 16.37 12.53
N ALA A 213 -15.78 16.74 12.36
CA ALA A 213 -16.91 15.88 12.67
C ALA A 213 -16.87 14.56 11.87
N ALA A 214 -16.53 14.63 10.58
CA ALA A 214 -16.37 13.43 9.76
C ALA A 214 -15.24 12.53 10.28
N TYR A 215 -14.09 13.07 10.66
CA TYR A 215 -12.98 12.30 11.22
C TYR A 215 -13.30 11.69 12.58
N LEU A 216 -13.98 12.44 13.46
CA LEU A 216 -14.46 11.91 14.73
C LEU A 216 -15.44 10.75 14.53
N LEU A 217 -16.39 10.87 13.59
CA LEU A 217 -17.32 9.80 13.26
C LEU A 217 -16.60 8.56 12.70
N ILE A 218 -15.55 8.73 11.88
CA ILE A 218 -14.73 7.61 11.39
C ILE A 218 -14.08 6.89 12.57
N VAL A 219 -13.46 7.63 13.49
CA VAL A 219 -12.81 7.07 14.68
C VAL A 219 -13.82 6.32 15.54
N LEU A 220 -14.99 6.90 15.79
CA LEU A 220 -16.06 6.26 16.56
C LEU A 220 -16.58 4.98 15.90
N LEU A 221 -16.85 5.00 14.60
CA LEU A 221 -17.34 3.82 13.87
C LEU A 221 -16.30 2.70 13.79
N THR A 222 -15.02 3.02 13.82
CA THR A 222 -13.94 2.04 13.77
C THR A 222 -13.31 1.76 15.14
N ALA A 223 -13.86 2.32 16.23
CA ALA A 223 -13.29 2.24 17.58
C ALA A 223 -13.10 0.81 18.09
N ILE A 224 -14.04 -0.08 17.79
CA ILE A 224 -13.96 -1.51 18.15
C ILE A 224 -12.71 -2.20 17.57
N TYR A 225 -12.17 -1.68 16.49
CA TYR A 225 -10.96 -2.17 15.85
C TYR A 225 -9.72 -1.34 16.22
N THR A 226 -9.85 -0.01 16.20
CA THR A 226 -8.71 0.90 16.38
C THR A 226 -8.22 0.96 17.81
N ILE A 227 -9.11 0.93 18.81
CA ILE A 227 -8.73 1.01 20.24
C ILE A 227 -7.88 -0.20 20.66
N PRO A 228 -8.32 -1.47 20.46
CA PRO A 228 -7.48 -2.62 20.80
C PRO A 228 -6.15 -2.64 20.03
N THR A 229 -6.16 -2.21 18.76
CA THR A 229 -4.95 -2.10 17.95
C THR A 229 -3.94 -1.10 18.54
N LEU A 230 -4.40 0.05 19.02
CA LEU A 230 -3.56 1.05 19.67
C LEU A 230 -2.93 0.52 20.95
N PHE A 231 -3.68 -0.21 21.78
CA PHE A 231 -3.15 -0.85 22.99
C PHE A 231 -2.04 -1.86 22.65
N VAL A 232 -2.26 -2.69 21.64
CA VAL A 232 -1.24 -3.65 21.18
C VAL A 232 0.03 -2.97 20.67
N ILE A 233 -0.10 -1.85 19.94
CA ILE A 233 1.05 -1.09 19.44
C ILE A 233 1.79 -0.39 20.58
N ALA A 234 1.07 0.16 21.53
CA ALA A 234 1.67 0.80 22.71
C ALA A 234 2.46 -0.19 23.58
N GLY A 235 1.99 -1.46 23.67
CA GLY A 235 2.70 -2.56 24.35
C GLY A 235 3.84 -3.19 23.53
N GLY A 236 4.02 -2.82 22.29
CA GLY A 236 5.02 -3.42 21.40
C GLY A 236 6.39 -2.73 21.53
N ASN A 237 7.44 -3.52 21.82
CA ASN A 237 8.82 -3.04 21.76
C ASN A 237 9.28 -2.89 20.30
N LYS A 238 9.08 -1.71 19.72
CA LYS A 238 9.92 -1.28 18.60
C LYS A 238 11.07 -0.47 19.18
N SER A 239 12.27 -1.00 19.12
CA SER A 239 13.47 -0.17 19.29
C SER A 239 13.38 0.96 18.27
N VAL A 240 12.96 2.11 18.71
CA VAL A 240 13.05 3.35 17.94
C VAL A 240 14.54 3.67 17.93
N ASN A 241 15.25 3.32 16.85
CA ASN A 241 16.58 3.86 16.66
C ASN A 241 16.47 5.37 16.82
N ALA A 242 17.30 5.94 17.68
CA ALA A 242 17.31 7.37 17.93
C ALA A 242 17.46 8.11 16.58
N THR A 243 16.35 8.59 16.06
CA THR A 243 16.34 9.31 14.78
C THR A 243 16.77 10.74 15.09
N ASN A 244 17.83 11.18 14.45
CA ASN A 244 18.19 12.59 14.48
C ASN A 244 17.12 13.37 13.68
N TYR A 245 16.14 13.96 14.38
CA TYR A 245 15.04 14.68 13.76
C TYR A 245 15.50 15.87 12.92
N LEU A 246 16.63 16.50 13.27
CA LEU A 246 17.18 17.62 12.50
C LEU A 246 17.64 17.17 11.11
N SER A 247 18.21 15.98 10.98
CA SER A 247 18.60 15.46 9.67
C SER A 247 17.40 15.19 8.74
N LEU A 248 16.22 14.97 9.30
CA LEU A 248 14.99 14.76 8.52
C LEU A 248 14.42 16.05 7.91
N LEU A 249 14.85 17.23 8.39
CA LEU A 249 14.48 18.53 7.83
C LEU A 249 15.29 18.86 6.56
N ILE A 250 16.43 18.21 6.35
CA ILE A 250 17.29 18.44 5.20
C ILE A 250 16.65 17.79 3.96
N PRO A 251 16.34 18.56 2.89
CA PRO A 251 15.79 18.01 1.67
C PRO A 251 16.71 16.98 1.01
N THR A 252 16.14 15.88 0.52
CA THR A 252 16.84 14.83 -0.21
C THR A 252 16.37 14.80 -1.66
N PHE A 253 17.30 14.97 -2.60
CA PHE A 253 16.96 15.01 -4.04
C PHE A 253 16.99 13.62 -4.70
N SER A 254 17.11 12.56 -3.93
CA SER A 254 17.10 11.19 -4.44
C SER A 254 15.76 10.75 -5.04
N LEU A 255 14.68 11.50 -4.80
CA LEU A 255 13.30 11.26 -5.27
C LEU A 255 12.79 9.83 -5.05
N LYS A 256 13.33 9.12 -4.05
CA LYS A 256 12.97 7.72 -3.74
C LYS A 256 11.48 7.54 -3.44
N GLY A 257 10.82 8.58 -2.91
CA GLY A 257 9.37 8.56 -2.66
C GLY A 257 8.51 8.63 -3.92
N LEU A 258 9.06 9.13 -5.02
CA LEU A 258 8.33 9.35 -6.28
C LEU A 258 8.71 8.32 -7.35
N LEU A 259 10.03 8.10 -7.58
CA LEU A 259 10.55 7.45 -8.78
C LEU A 259 10.90 5.98 -8.55
N TYR A 260 10.60 5.14 -9.53
CA TYR A 260 11.03 3.76 -9.77
C TYR A 260 11.00 2.80 -8.56
N ASN A 261 10.86 3.31 -7.37
CA ASN A 261 10.89 2.51 -6.16
C ASN A 261 9.47 2.00 -5.83
N ASN A 262 9.32 0.70 -5.71
CA ASN A 262 8.08 0.07 -5.27
C ASN A 262 7.71 0.38 -3.80
N TYR A 263 8.65 0.94 -3.02
CA TYR A 263 8.41 1.50 -1.68
C TYR A 263 8.24 3.03 -1.69
N GLY A 264 7.59 3.55 -2.70
CA GLY A 264 7.18 4.94 -2.91
C GLY A 264 6.01 4.96 -3.89
N CYS A 265 5.85 6.04 -4.66
CA CYS A 265 4.85 6.10 -5.73
C CYS A 265 5.20 5.20 -6.93
N GLY A 266 6.49 4.90 -7.14
CA GLY A 266 6.94 4.01 -8.21
C GLY A 266 6.63 4.54 -9.61
N LEU A 267 6.76 5.85 -9.81
CA LEU A 267 6.47 6.53 -11.06
C LEU A 267 7.77 6.77 -11.86
N THR A 268 7.61 7.23 -13.10
CA THR A 268 8.72 7.57 -14.01
C THR A 268 9.11 9.04 -13.88
N TYR A 269 10.24 9.43 -14.46
CA TYR A 269 10.78 10.79 -14.33
C TYR A 269 9.88 11.86 -14.95
N MET A 270 9.03 11.50 -15.92
CA MET A 270 8.01 12.40 -16.47
C MET A 270 7.12 13.03 -15.40
N PHE A 271 6.82 12.29 -14.33
CA PHE A 271 5.97 12.80 -13.25
C PHE A 271 6.66 13.93 -12.48
N TRP A 272 7.98 13.81 -12.24
CA TRP A 272 8.76 14.90 -11.67
C TRP A 272 8.78 16.13 -12.58
N VAL A 273 9.08 15.94 -13.86
CA VAL A 273 9.08 17.01 -14.87
C VAL A 273 7.75 17.75 -14.87
N LEU A 274 6.62 17.04 -14.83
CA LEU A 274 5.28 17.64 -14.85
C LEU A 274 4.91 18.31 -13.51
N ILE A 275 5.37 17.80 -12.36
CA ILE A 275 5.24 18.51 -11.08
C ILE A 275 5.98 19.84 -11.14
N VAL A 276 7.21 19.86 -11.66
CA VAL A 276 7.99 21.10 -11.84
C VAL A 276 7.30 22.07 -12.80
N PHE A 277 6.75 21.60 -13.93
CA PHE A 277 5.94 22.46 -14.82
C PHE A 277 4.76 23.09 -14.09
N GLY A 278 4.14 22.35 -13.18
CA GLY A 278 3.02 22.83 -12.40
C GLY A 278 3.35 24.00 -11.47
N LEU A 279 4.62 24.16 -11.03
CA LEU A 279 5.07 25.32 -10.23
C LEU A 279 4.89 26.64 -10.94
N PHE A 280 5.06 26.64 -12.25
CA PHE A 280 5.02 27.84 -13.10
C PHE A 280 3.63 28.13 -13.67
N LYS A 281 2.62 27.37 -13.22
CA LYS A 281 1.21 27.56 -13.62
C LYS A 281 0.37 27.90 -12.38
N GLU A 282 -0.30 29.03 -12.39
CA GLU A 282 -1.07 29.55 -11.26
C GLU A 282 -2.04 28.52 -10.67
N LYS A 283 -2.83 27.85 -11.52
CA LYS A 283 -3.85 26.86 -11.09
C LYS A 283 -3.29 25.61 -10.41
N THR A 284 -2.04 25.25 -10.68
CA THR A 284 -1.41 24.00 -10.21
C THR A 284 -0.23 24.25 -9.27
N ARG A 285 0.19 25.50 -9.10
CA ARG A 285 1.38 25.89 -8.32
C ARG A 285 1.33 25.38 -6.88
N THR A 286 0.25 25.63 -6.17
CA THR A 286 0.11 25.25 -4.75
C THR A 286 0.24 23.74 -4.57
N LEU A 287 -0.45 22.96 -5.42
CA LEU A 287 -0.36 21.50 -5.36
C LEU A 287 1.05 21.00 -5.72
N SER A 288 1.71 21.61 -6.72
CA SER A 288 3.11 21.30 -7.06
C SER A 288 4.06 21.55 -5.89
N ILE A 289 3.93 22.68 -5.20
CA ILE A 289 4.76 23.01 -4.02
C ILE A 289 4.56 21.96 -2.93
N ILE A 290 3.32 21.62 -2.61
CA ILE A 290 3.01 20.59 -1.60
C ILE A 290 3.65 19.25 -1.97
N LEU A 291 3.49 18.81 -3.22
CA LEU A 291 4.07 17.54 -3.69
C LEU A 291 5.59 17.58 -3.67
N MET A 292 6.22 18.68 -4.07
CA MET A 292 7.68 18.82 -4.01
C MET A 292 8.18 18.73 -2.57
N ILE A 293 7.59 19.48 -1.64
CA ILE A 293 7.95 19.41 -0.21
C ILE A 293 7.77 17.98 0.29
N SER A 294 6.65 17.33 -0.05
CA SER A 294 6.35 15.96 0.39
C SER A 294 7.35 14.94 -0.12
N MET A 295 7.88 15.12 -1.33
CA MET A 295 8.80 14.16 -1.95
C MET A 295 10.27 14.44 -1.62
N LEU A 296 10.62 15.69 -1.29
CA LEU A 296 12.00 16.09 -0.99
C LEU A 296 12.31 16.07 0.50
N CYS A 297 11.34 16.35 1.39
CA CYS A 297 11.59 16.48 2.83
C CYS A 297 11.26 15.17 3.57
N PRO A 298 12.28 14.45 4.11
CA PRO A 298 12.06 13.19 4.83
C PRO A 298 11.15 13.31 6.04
N ILE A 299 11.10 14.48 6.70
CA ILE A 299 10.20 14.74 7.84
C ILE A 299 8.73 14.49 7.50
N VAL A 300 8.32 14.73 6.24
CA VAL A 300 6.95 14.47 5.81
C VAL A 300 6.64 12.98 5.94
N SER A 301 7.56 12.09 5.59
CA SER A 301 7.34 10.65 5.74
C SER A 301 7.20 10.22 7.21
N LEU A 302 7.85 10.90 8.15
CA LEU A 302 7.68 10.70 9.58
C LEU A 302 6.28 11.12 10.04
N ILE A 303 5.84 12.32 9.66
CA ILE A 303 4.51 12.85 10.00
C ILE A 303 3.41 11.95 9.42
N MET A 304 3.52 11.58 8.14
CA MET A 304 2.57 10.71 7.44
C MET A 304 2.45 9.32 8.07
N ASN A 305 3.47 8.87 8.78
CA ASN A 305 3.52 7.58 9.47
C ASN A 305 3.17 7.68 10.97
N GLY A 306 2.54 8.76 11.40
CA GLY A 306 2.19 8.96 12.81
C GLY A 306 3.39 9.00 13.75
N PHE A 307 4.51 9.57 13.31
CA PHE A 307 5.77 9.71 14.05
C PHE A 307 6.47 8.39 14.45
N LEU A 308 6.09 7.26 13.85
CA LEU A 308 6.72 5.97 14.17
C LEU A 308 8.14 5.85 13.60
N TYR A 309 8.32 6.20 12.32
CA TYR A 309 9.63 6.22 11.63
C TYR A 309 9.52 6.90 10.25
N ALA A 310 10.65 7.41 9.74
CA ALA A 310 10.72 8.04 8.43
C ALA A 310 11.12 7.02 7.34
N ARG A 311 10.17 6.61 6.49
CA ARG A 311 10.44 5.76 5.32
C ARG A 311 9.60 6.18 4.12
N SER A 312 10.21 6.21 2.94
CA SER A 312 9.56 6.66 1.69
C SER A 312 8.30 5.87 1.31
N LYS A 313 8.14 4.63 1.79
CA LYS A 313 6.98 3.79 1.49
C LYS A 313 5.63 4.41 1.84
N ILE A 314 5.59 5.28 2.86
CA ILE A 314 4.35 5.96 3.25
C ILE A 314 3.90 7.00 2.21
N LEU A 315 4.83 7.51 1.40
CA LEU A 315 4.53 8.55 0.41
C LEU A 315 3.66 8.06 -0.76
N ILE A 316 3.44 6.75 -0.89
CA ILE A 316 2.50 6.17 -1.86
C ILE A 316 1.07 6.73 -1.69
N VAL A 317 0.69 7.20 -0.50
CA VAL A 317 -0.61 7.83 -0.26
C VAL A 317 -0.80 9.15 -1.03
N PHE A 318 0.29 9.78 -1.50
CA PHE A 318 0.22 10.95 -2.38
C PHE A 318 -0.06 10.60 -3.85
N LEU A 319 -0.04 9.32 -4.23
CA LEU A 319 -0.24 8.89 -5.61
C LEU A 319 -1.49 9.54 -6.26
N PRO A 320 -2.67 9.60 -5.62
CA PRO A 320 -3.84 10.26 -6.21
C PRO A 320 -3.61 11.74 -6.54
N LEU A 321 -2.91 12.48 -5.66
CA LEU A 321 -2.65 13.90 -5.87
C LEU A 321 -1.56 14.12 -6.94
N VAL A 322 -0.57 13.24 -7.03
CA VAL A 322 0.44 13.26 -8.11
C VAL A 322 -0.23 13.03 -9.46
N ILE A 323 -1.10 12.02 -9.57
CA ILE A 323 -1.84 11.68 -10.78
C ILE A 323 -2.76 12.85 -11.19
N LEU A 324 -3.46 13.46 -10.23
CA LEU A 324 -4.28 14.65 -10.47
C LEU A 324 -3.45 15.83 -11.01
N GLN A 325 -2.34 16.14 -10.32
CA GLN A 325 -1.44 17.23 -10.69
C GLN A 325 -0.93 17.08 -12.12
N VAL A 326 -0.44 15.89 -12.45
CA VAL A 326 0.07 15.55 -13.78
C VAL A 326 -1.03 15.67 -14.84
N GLY A 327 -2.22 15.16 -14.56
CA GLY A 327 -3.38 15.29 -15.43
C GLY A 327 -3.75 16.75 -15.73
N LEU A 328 -3.79 17.60 -14.70
CA LEU A 328 -4.07 19.04 -14.83
C LEU A 328 -3.02 19.78 -15.67
N VAL A 329 -1.74 19.42 -15.49
CA VAL A 329 -0.63 20.03 -16.25
C VAL A 329 -0.70 19.60 -17.72
N LEU A 330 -0.96 18.32 -17.99
CA LEU A 330 -1.09 17.79 -19.36
C LEU A 330 -2.34 18.32 -20.09
N GLU A 331 -3.43 18.58 -19.39
CA GLU A 331 -4.63 19.14 -20.01
C GLU A 331 -4.41 20.54 -20.56
N ASN A 332 -3.60 21.35 -19.88
CA ASN A 332 -3.37 22.77 -20.23
C ASN A 332 -2.32 23.01 -21.33
N ASN A 333 -1.66 22.02 -21.86
CA ASN A 333 -0.81 21.94 -23.09
C ASN A 333 0.25 23.03 -23.35
N HIS A 334 0.46 24.02 -22.51
CA HIS A 334 1.46 25.06 -22.78
C HIS A 334 2.77 24.76 -22.03
N PHE A 335 3.66 24.04 -22.70
CA PHE A 335 4.98 23.73 -22.17
C PHE A 335 6.02 24.68 -22.75
N LYS A 336 6.28 25.80 -22.08
CA LYS A 336 7.42 26.67 -22.37
C LYS A 336 8.49 26.36 -21.31
N ILE A 337 9.62 25.78 -21.76
CA ILE A 337 10.74 25.49 -20.87
C ILE A 337 11.53 26.78 -20.67
N ASN A 338 11.86 27.10 -19.43
CA ASN A 338 12.77 28.18 -19.08
C ASN A 338 14.02 27.62 -18.37
N LYS A 339 15.05 28.44 -18.19
CA LYS A 339 16.32 28.02 -17.55
C LYS A 339 16.14 27.45 -16.12
N TYR A 340 15.21 27.99 -15.35
CA TYR A 340 14.94 27.50 -13.98
C TYR A 340 14.27 26.14 -13.99
N MET A 341 13.33 25.89 -14.92
CA MET A 341 12.75 24.54 -15.10
C MET A 341 13.82 23.54 -15.50
N LEU A 342 14.68 23.90 -16.45
CA LEU A 342 15.77 23.01 -16.89
C LEU A 342 16.69 22.66 -15.72
N PHE A 343 17.07 23.63 -14.90
CA PHE A 343 17.83 23.38 -13.68
C PHE A 343 17.09 22.36 -12.77
N LEU A 344 15.82 22.58 -12.47
CA LEU A 344 15.03 21.66 -11.62
C LEU A 344 14.80 20.28 -12.24
N PHE A 345 14.91 20.15 -13.55
CA PHE A 345 14.86 18.84 -14.23
C PHE A 345 16.19 18.09 -14.10
N VAL A 346 17.32 18.78 -14.18
CA VAL A 346 18.65 18.14 -14.22
C VAL A 346 19.22 17.95 -12.81
N PHE A 347 19.00 18.90 -11.92
CA PHE A 347 19.62 18.91 -10.59
C PHE A 347 19.42 17.62 -9.78
N PRO A 348 18.21 16.99 -9.71
CA PRO A 348 18.05 15.73 -8.97
C PRO A 348 18.85 14.56 -9.53
N LEU A 349 19.24 14.58 -10.82
CA LEU A 349 19.99 13.49 -11.45
C LEU A 349 21.33 13.23 -10.76
N PHE A 350 21.94 14.25 -10.16
CA PHE A 350 23.19 14.11 -9.40
C PHE A 350 23.06 13.31 -8.11
N PHE A 351 21.81 13.09 -7.63
CA PHE A 351 21.51 12.42 -6.37
C PHE A 351 20.79 11.07 -6.55
N ILE A 352 20.49 10.69 -7.78
CA ILE A 352 19.76 9.46 -8.10
C ILE A 352 20.74 8.37 -8.53
N GLN A 353 20.60 7.18 -7.95
CA GLN A 353 21.35 6.01 -8.41
C GLN A 353 20.90 5.61 -9.82
N ARG A 354 21.85 5.13 -10.66
CA ARG A 354 21.61 4.81 -12.07
C ARG A 354 21.11 6.02 -12.87
N SER A 355 21.80 7.13 -12.70
CA SER A 355 21.46 8.41 -13.33
C SER A 355 21.35 8.34 -14.87
N GLU A 356 22.05 7.40 -15.53
CA GLU A 356 22.01 7.23 -17.00
C GLU A 356 20.60 6.81 -17.47
N LEU A 357 19.97 5.83 -16.80
CA LEU A 357 18.62 5.39 -17.14
C LEU A 357 17.58 6.49 -16.86
N VAL A 358 17.78 7.23 -15.78
CA VAL A 358 16.91 8.35 -15.41
C VAL A 358 17.08 9.52 -16.38
N PHE A 359 18.30 9.78 -16.84
CA PHE A 359 18.58 10.76 -17.88
C PHE A 359 17.93 10.40 -19.22
N LEU A 360 17.99 9.11 -19.61
CA LEU A 360 17.28 8.63 -20.79
C LEU A 360 15.75 8.83 -20.66
N ASP A 361 15.17 8.51 -19.49
CA ASP A 361 13.75 8.77 -19.23
C ASP A 361 13.42 10.28 -19.28
N LEU A 362 14.28 11.16 -18.78
CA LEU A 362 14.12 12.60 -18.93
C LEU A 362 14.06 13.01 -20.42
N ILE A 363 14.99 12.53 -21.24
CA ILE A 363 15.01 12.81 -22.68
C ILE A 363 13.72 12.33 -23.34
N ILE A 364 13.33 11.08 -23.10
CA ILE A 364 12.08 10.51 -23.63
C ILE A 364 10.87 11.34 -23.16
N SER A 365 10.84 11.74 -21.91
CA SER A 365 9.78 12.59 -21.34
C SER A 365 9.67 13.92 -22.08
N LEU A 366 10.79 14.62 -22.30
CA LEU A 366 10.81 15.90 -23.02
C LEU A 366 10.38 15.76 -24.47
N ILE A 367 10.83 14.72 -25.16
CA ILE A 367 10.44 14.40 -26.54
C ILE A 367 8.92 14.17 -26.60
N ILE A 368 8.36 13.37 -25.71
CA ILE A 368 6.93 13.04 -25.70
C ILE A 368 6.09 14.27 -25.33
N LEU A 369 6.54 15.08 -24.39
CA LEU A 369 5.88 16.35 -24.05
C LEU A 369 5.88 17.33 -25.22
N TYR A 370 6.96 17.37 -26.02
CA TYR A 370 7.01 18.14 -27.25
C TYR A 370 5.95 17.65 -28.25
N PHE A 371 5.89 16.35 -28.51
CA PHE A 371 4.91 15.75 -29.41
C PHE A 371 3.47 15.83 -28.88
N SER A 372 3.26 15.87 -27.56
CA SER A 372 1.93 15.99 -26.95
C SER A 372 1.25 17.33 -27.23
N LYS A 373 2.02 18.39 -27.57
CA LYS A 373 1.49 19.65 -28.07
C LYS A 373 0.68 19.46 -29.35
N ILE A 374 1.13 18.55 -30.22
CA ILE A 374 0.53 18.26 -31.52
C ILE A 374 -0.66 17.33 -31.38
N ASN A 375 -0.53 16.27 -30.58
CA ASN A 375 -1.58 15.29 -30.35
C ASN A 375 -1.46 14.61 -28.97
N LYS A 376 -2.42 14.88 -28.06
CA LYS A 376 -2.45 14.27 -26.71
C LYS A 376 -2.46 12.74 -26.71
N LYS A 377 -3.00 12.11 -27.74
CA LYS A 377 -3.04 10.63 -27.86
C LYS A 377 -1.64 10.04 -27.94
N ARG A 378 -0.64 10.79 -28.41
CA ARG A 378 0.76 10.31 -28.48
C ARG A 378 1.38 10.09 -27.10
N CYS A 379 0.88 10.71 -26.02
CA CYS A 379 1.30 10.40 -24.67
C CYS A 379 1.06 8.94 -24.29
N PHE A 380 0.17 8.23 -25.01
CA PHE A 380 -0.05 6.80 -24.78
C PHE A 380 1.23 5.96 -25.03
N ILE A 381 2.07 6.37 -25.96
CA ILE A 381 3.34 5.68 -26.25
C ILE A 381 4.24 5.67 -25.01
N TYR A 382 4.14 6.69 -24.17
CA TYR A 382 4.93 6.77 -22.94
C TYR A 382 4.58 5.68 -21.92
N LEU A 383 3.44 4.99 -22.04
CA LEU A 383 3.14 3.82 -21.20
C LEU A 383 4.16 2.68 -21.38
N LEU A 384 4.89 2.65 -22.48
CA LEU A 384 5.96 1.66 -22.68
C LEU A 384 7.08 1.82 -21.65
N VAL A 385 7.38 3.04 -21.20
CA VAL A 385 8.44 3.28 -20.21
C VAL A 385 8.08 2.67 -18.84
N PRO A 386 6.94 2.97 -18.21
CA PRO A 386 6.56 2.32 -16.96
C PRO A 386 6.35 0.81 -17.12
N LEU A 387 5.88 0.31 -18.27
CA LEU A 387 5.80 -1.14 -18.55
C LEU A 387 7.19 -1.78 -18.51
N PHE A 388 8.19 -1.15 -19.14
CA PHE A 388 9.58 -1.62 -19.09
C PHE A 388 10.12 -1.60 -17.64
N VAL A 389 9.88 -0.54 -16.90
CA VAL A 389 10.28 -0.42 -15.49
C VAL A 389 9.61 -1.50 -14.63
N VAL A 390 8.32 -1.76 -14.85
CA VAL A 390 7.58 -2.83 -14.17
C VAL A 390 8.21 -4.19 -14.47
N TYR A 391 8.47 -4.49 -15.75
CA TYR A 391 9.09 -5.74 -16.14
C TYR A 391 10.49 -5.93 -15.53
N TYR A 392 11.31 -4.89 -15.58
CA TYR A 392 12.68 -4.93 -15.06
C TYR A 392 12.76 -5.14 -13.54
N ASN A 393 11.89 -4.45 -12.78
CA ASN A 393 11.87 -4.54 -11.33
C ASN A 393 11.09 -5.77 -10.81
N ASN A 394 10.31 -6.42 -11.64
CA ASN A 394 9.45 -7.52 -11.24
C ASN A 394 9.51 -8.66 -12.27
N PRO A 395 10.65 -9.35 -12.40
CA PRO A 395 10.76 -10.50 -13.28
C PRO A 395 9.76 -11.60 -12.86
N THR A 396 9.39 -12.47 -13.79
CA THR A 396 8.46 -13.59 -13.57
C THR A 396 8.85 -14.47 -12.38
N THR A 397 10.14 -14.53 -12.05
CA THR A 397 10.68 -15.23 -10.87
C THR A 397 10.20 -14.66 -9.53
N SER A 398 9.62 -13.46 -9.52
CA SER A 398 9.03 -12.88 -8.30
C SER A 398 7.64 -13.43 -7.97
N PHE A 399 6.98 -14.08 -8.92
CA PHE A 399 5.69 -14.74 -8.69
C PHE A 399 5.89 -16.15 -8.15
N LEU A 400 4.96 -16.60 -7.29
CA LEU A 400 5.01 -17.93 -6.66
C LEU A 400 4.61 -19.02 -7.68
N PRO A 401 5.49 -19.98 -8.01
CA PRO A 401 5.11 -21.09 -8.86
C PRO A 401 4.06 -22.00 -8.20
N ASN A 402 3.06 -22.46 -8.97
CA ASN A 402 2.03 -23.37 -8.49
C ASN A 402 2.61 -24.66 -7.89
N LYS A 403 3.72 -25.18 -8.45
CA LYS A 403 4.41 -26.35 -7.93
C LYS A 403 4.96 -26.12 -6.51
N GLN A 404 5.55 -24.94 -6.28
CA GLN A 404 6.07 -24.57 -4.97
C GLN A 404 4.93 -24.33 -3.96
N TYR A 405 3.84 -23.67 -4.37
CA TYR A 405 2.65 -23.52 -3.53
C TYR A 405 2.08 -24.87 -3.09
N LYS A 406 1.97 -25.85 -4.00
CA LYS A 406 1.47 -27.20 -3.65
C LYS A 406 2.39 -27.89 -2.65
N LYS A 407 3.70 -27.67 -2.71
CA LYS A 407 4.65 -28.20 -1.71
C LYS A 407 4.39 -27.62 -0.32
N TYR A 408 4.08 -26.33 -0.22
CA TYR A 408 3.79 -25.69 1.07
C TYR A 408 2.40 -26.04 1.63
N ALA A 409 1.41 -26.21 0.76
CA ALA A 409 0.03 -26.54 1.12
C ALA A 409 -0.22 -28.07 1.12
N ASN A 410 0.76 -28.88 1.53
CA ASN A 410 0.66 -30.32 1.47
C ASN A 410 -0.32 -30.87 2.51
N GLN A 411 -1.51 -31.29 2.07
CA GLN A 411 -2.56 -31.86 2.91
C GLN A 411 -2.16 -33.19 3.56
N GLU A 412 -1.25 -33.95 2.97
CA GLU A 412 -0.78 -35.23 3.55
C GLU A 412 0.00 -34.98 4.84
N VAL A 413 0.88 -33.99 4.86
CA VAL A 413 1.60 -33.56 6.07
C VAL A 413 0.62 -33.08 7.15
N GLU A 414 -0.40 -32.29 6.76
CA GLU A 414 -1.44 -31.83 7.67
C GLU A 414 -2.20 -33.00 8.31
N THR A 415 -2.62 -33.97 7.49
CA THR A 415 -3.32 -35.17 7.97
C THR A 415 -2.45 -36.02 8.88
N LEU A 416 -1.18 -36.11 8.58
CA LEU A 416 -0.21 -36.91 9.35
C LEU A 416 0.04 -36.25 10.72
N ILE A 417 0.17 -34.94 10.78
CA ILE A 417 0.33 -34.18 12.01
C ILE A 417 -0.95 -34.29 12.87
N GLN A 418 -2.12 -34.09 12.27
CA GLN A 418 -3.40 -34.22 12.97
C GLN A 418 -3.62 -35.60 13.59
N ARG A 419 -3.23 -36.67 12.90
CA ARG A 419 -3.39 -38.03 13.41
C ARG A 419 -2.44 -38.38 14.55
N ASN A 420 -1.22 -37.88 14.50
CA ASN A 420 -0.15 -38.33 15.40
C ASN A 420 0.19 -37.35 16.52
N PHE A 421 -0.20 -36.08 16.39
CA PHE A 421 0.26 -34.99 17.26
C PHE A 421 -0.88 -34.08 17.77
N ILE A 422 -2.07 -34.68 18.03
CA ILE A 422 -3.19 -33.94 18.62
C ILE A 422 -2.76 -33.34 19.96
N ASN A 423 -2.95 -32.05 20.15
CA ASN A 423 -2.58 -31.27 21.35
C ASN A 423 -1.07 -31.15 21.63
N THR A 424 -0.21 -31.44 20.68
CA THR A 424 1.23 -31.21 20.84
C THR A 424 1.71 -29.94 20.16
N LEU A 425 2.72 -29.34 20.76
CA LEU A 425 3.44 -28.23 20.18
C LEU A 425 4.36 -28.75 19.06
N VAL A 426 4.07 -28.42 17.83
CA VAL A 426 4.90 -28.88 16.71
C VAL A 426 5.85 -27.74 16.28
N ASN A 427 7.14 -28.05 16.32
CA ASN A 427 8.16 -27.21 15.74
C ASN A 427 8.51 -27.74 14.34
N MET A 428 8.12 -27.00 13.31
CA MET A 428 8.34 -27.41 11.93
C MET A 428 9.69 -26.91 11.44
N ASN A 429 10.58 -27.82 11.13
CA ASN A 429 12.00 -27.60 10.89
C ASN A 429 12.43 -27.04 9.53
N GLU A 430 11.55 -26.57 8.69
CA GLU A 430 11.90 -25.97 7.39
C GLU A 430 11.88 -24.43 7.41
N ILE A 431 12.82 -23.88 7.52
CA ILE A 431 13.23 -23.15 8.59
C ILE A 431 13.72 -21.73 8.34
N HIS A 432 14.65 -21.43 7.64
CA HIS A 432 15.20 -20.10 7.47
C HIS A 432 14.44 -19.21 6.49
N GLN A 433 13.50 -19.76 5.72
CA GLN A 433 12.78 -19.03 4.67
C GLN A 433 11.26 -19.00 4.85
N ASN A 434 10.70 -19.74 5.81
CA ASN A 434 9.28 -20.12 5.81
C ASN A 434 8.49 -19.68 7.04
N MET A 435 8.68 -18.47 7.51
CA MET A 435 8.13 -17.97 8.78
C MET A 435 6.70 -18.38 9.09
N ASN A 436 5.78 -18.33 8.11
CA ASN A 436 4.39 -18.78 8.27
C ASN A 436 3.94 -19.71 7.12
N GLN A 437 4.81 -20.10 6.19
CA GLN A 437 4.44 -20.85 4.98
C GLN A 437 3.82 -22.21 5.26
N THR A 438 4.23 -22.85 6.33
CA THR A 438 3.71 -24.13 6.78
C THR A 438 2.61 -23.98 7.82
N TYR A 439 1.98 -22.80 7.90
CA TYR A 439 0.85 -22.60 8.81
C TYR A 439 -0.30 -23.54 8.43
N GLN A 440 -0.77 -24.26 9.43
CA GLN A 440 -1.92 -25.16 9.34
C GLN A 440 -2.82 -24.90 10.56
N ASN A 441 -4.10 -24.76 10.32
CA ASN A 441 -5.04 -24.30 11.35
C ASN A 441 -5.15 -25.18 12.59
N GLN A 442 -4.78 -26.46 12.49
CA GLN A 442 -4.96 -27.44 13.56
C GLN A 442 -3.67 -27.76 14.28
N VAL A 443 -2.57 -27.12 13.93
CA VAL A 443 -1.26 -27.36 14.52
C VAL A 443 -0.82 -26.15 15.34
N THR A 444 -0.60 -26.34 16.63
CA THR A 444 -0.06 -25.30 17.50
C THR A 444 1.44 -25.11 17.26
N ARG A 445 1.87 -23.90 17.01
CA ARG A 445 3.26 -23.53 16.70
C ARG A 445 3.81 -22.52 17.69
N LEU A 446 5.05 -22.76 18.11
CA LEU A 446 5.81 -21.77 18.91
C LEU A 446 6.25 -20.59 18.06
N SER A 447 6.72 -20.87 16.85
CA SER A 447 7.27 -19.83 15.96
C SER A 447 6.21 -19.21 15.08
N GLY A 448 6.41 -17.95 14.72
CA GLY A 448 5.60 -17.22 13.75
C GLY A 448 6.21 -15.88 13.44
N TYR A 449 5.79 -15.26 12.35
CA TYR A 449 6.21 -13.94 11.96
C TYR A 449 5.04 -12.96 11.96
N THR A 450 5.17 -11.89 12.73
CA THR A 450 4.31 -10.72 12.63
C THR A 450 5.13 -9.44 12.70
N SER A 451 4.64 -8.37 12.09
CA SER A 451 5.29 -7.06 12.19
C SER A 451 5.15 -6.39 13.55
N THR A 452 4.30 -6.94 14.43
CA THR A 452 4.02 -6.44 15.79
C THR A 452 3.96 -7.63 16.73
N ASN A 453 5.02 -7.86 17.51
CA ASN A 453 5.05 -8.89 18.54
C ASN A 453 4.81 -8.28 19.92
N HIS A 454 4.19 -9.06 20.80
CA HIS A 454 4.02 -8.68 22.20
C HIS A 454 5.38 -8.75 22.91
N HIS A 455 5.73 -7.71 23.70
CA HIS A 455 7.01 -7.67 24.41
C HIS A 455 7.18 -8.86 25.39
N LEU A 456 6.13 -9.29 26.07
CA LEU A 456 6.18 -10.43 26.98
C LEU A 456 6.50 -11.73 26.25
N TYR A 457 6.01 -11.92 25.01
CA TYR A 457 6.37 -13.07 24.22
C TYR A 457 7.86 -13.06 23.85
N ASN A 458 8.39 -11.92 23.48
CA ASN A 458 9.81 -11.77 23.21
C ASN A 458 10.65 -12.00 24.48
N SER A 459 10.25 -11.44 25.63
CA SER A 459 10.92 -11.69 26.91
C SER A 459 10.87 -13.17 27.30
N PHE A 460 9.75 -13.84 27.10
CA PHE A 460 9.66 -15.28 27.32
C PHE A 460 10.66 -16.06 26.45
N LEU A 461 10.73 -15.77 25.16
CA LEU A 461 11.65 -16.45 24.25
C LEU A 461 13.13 -16.16 24.58
N PHE A 462 13.47 -14.89 24.82
CA PHE A 462 14.87 -14.45 24.88
C PHE A 462 15.41 -14.42 26.32
N ASP A 463 14.60 -13.99 27.27
CA ASP A 463 15.05 -13.84 28.66
C ASP A 463 14.85 -15.12 29.47
N THR A 464 13.73 -15.84 29.23
CA THR A 464 13.39 -17.06 29.97
C THR A 464 13.93 -18.30 29.29
N LEU A 465 13.63 -18.53 28.00
CA LEU A 465 14.11 -19.69 27.26
C LEU A 465 15.54 -19.52 26.72
N LYS A 466 16.11 -18.31 26.79
CA LYS A 466 17.48 -17.95 26.33
C LYS A 466 17.74 -18.38 24.87
N ILE A 467 16.72 -18.32 24.04
CA ILE A 467 16.84 -18.63 22.61
C ILE A 467 17.65 -17.51 21.95
N PRO A 468 18.67 -17.83 21.15
CA PRO A 468 19.50 -16.83 20.50
C PRO A 468 18.68 -15.89 19.63
N ILE A 469 18.87 -14.60 19.81
CA ILE A 469 18.19 -13.56 19.03
C ILE A 469 18.71 -13.63 17.60
N SER A 470 17.83 -14.04 16.65
CA SER A 470 18.14 -13.72 15.26
C SER A 470 18.12 -12.20 15.10
N LEU A 471 19.06 -11.64 14.31
CA LEU A 471 19.32 -10.20 14.13
C LEU A 471 18.10 -9.31 13.76
N ASN A 472 16.93 -9.89 13.57
CA ASN A 472 15.68 -9.20 13.31
C ASN A 472 14.73 -9.37 14.50
N ASN A 473 14.78 -8.46 15.46
CA ASN A 473 13.88 -8.34 16.63
C ASN A 473 12.35 -8.31 16.34
N ARG A 474 11.91 -8.76 15.19
CA ARG A 474 10.51 -8.74 14.76
C ARG A 474 9.85 -10.11 14.77
N VAL A 475 10.56 -11.12 15.22
CA VAL A 475 10.22 -12.49 14.90
C VAL A 475 10.29 -13.32 16.14
N GLY A 476 9.18 -13.94 16.50
CA GLY A 476 9.21 -15.16 17.30
C GLY A 476 9.77 -16.32 16.47
N GLN A 477 10.98 -16.17 15.91
CA GLN A 477 11.72 -17.25 15.28
C GLN A 477 12.53 -17.95 16.34
N ILE A 478 12.27 -19.22 16.50
CA ILE A 478 13.11 -20.12 17.26
C ILE A 478 14.08 -20.76 16.27
N ASP A 479 15.35 -20.47 16.41
CA ASP A 479 16.37 -21.16 15.63
C ASP A 479 16.57 -22.55 16.24
N GLN A 480 16.47 -23.58 15.41
CA GLN A 480 16.40 -24.99 15.84
C GLN A 480 17.70 -25.57 16.35
N ASN A 481 18.80 -24.96 15.96
CA ASN A 481 20.12 -25.43 16.44
C ASN A 481 20.31 -25.20 17.95
N ASN A 482 19.32 -24.66 18.63
CA ASN A 482 19.40 -24.20 20.00
C ASN A 482 18.21 -24.64 20.89
N LEU A 483 17.43 -25.60 20.45
CA LEU A 483 16.52 -26.39 21.26
C LEU A 483 17.15 -27.76 21.50
#